data_3d251692de8914fe5812fb92733c5fbe
#
_entry.id   3d251692de8914fe5812fb92733c5fbe
#
_cell.length_a   1.000
_cell.length_b   1.000
_cell.length_c   1.000
_cell.angle_alpha   90.00
_cell.angle_beta   90.00
_cell.angle_gamma   90.00
#
_symmetry.space_group_name_H-M   'P 1'
#
loop_
_entity.id
_entity.type
_entity.pdbx_description
1 polymer ?
#
loop_
_entity_poly.entity_id
_entity_poly.type
_entity_poly.pdbx_seq_one_letter_code
_entity_poly.pdbx_strand_id
1 'polypeptide(L)'
;MPGLAQGLVLSDRYRLESVLGRGVMGQVWRGRDLALDRPVAVKTVATELLAVASGRDAALTRFGRETRAAARLHHPNVATVFDASLADDTCCLVMELIEGTTLEYLFDQQEDGRFGVPSAAAVAAQLCSGLSAVHAADLVHRDLKTQNVMIRRDGIVKILDFGLVKLLSDTDPRLTTTGEGIGNLICASPELLSGQGRFDGRSDLYAVGCLLHHMLTGEPPFPSHQPALLASHHLASPPPLVSDSGVDVPADLQDLITALLAKRPDDRPSSAVEVYAALAPHLPEPRPELAARRTVPEDPRRPFLVPQGPTPL
;
A
#
# COMPACT_ATOMS: atom_id res chain seq x y z
N MET A 1 -7.53 10.28 24.96
CA MET A 1 -8.04 11.29 23.99
C MET A 1 -9.43 11.71 24.38
N PRO A 2 -9.80 13.00 24.45
CA PRO A 2 -11.21 13.40 24.40
C PRO A 2 -11.71 12.95 23.04
N GLY A 3 -12.74 12.09 23.05
CA GLY A 3 -13.01 11.16 21.98
C GLY A 3 -13.36 11.79 20.65
N LEU A 4 -12.58 11.48 19.63
CA LEU A 4 -13.06 11.55 18.27
C LEU A 4 -14.38 10.73 18.21
N ALA A 5 -15.47 11.41 17.91
CA ALA A 5 -16.81 10.82 17.90
C ALA A 5 -17.48 11.10 16.57
N GLN A 6 -18.43 10.23 16.23
CA GLN A 6 -19.33 10.47 15.10
C GLN A 6 -20.00 11.84 15.24
N GLY A 7 -20.06 12.59 14.14
CA GLY A 7 -20.62 13.94 14.09
C GLY A 7 -19.62 15.06 14.38
N LEU A 8 -18.42 14.76 14.89
CA LEU A 8 -17.36 15.77 15.08
C LEU A 8 -16.98 16.37 13.73
N VAL A 9 -16.81 17.70 13.68
CA VAL A 9 -16.32 18.42 12.51
C VAL A 9 -14.89 18.87 12.78
N LEU A 10 -13.94 18.37 11.98
CA LEU A 10 -12.54 18.76 12.02
C LEU A 10 -12.31 19.96 11.09
N SER A 11 -11.52 20.93 11.56
CA SER A 11 -11.17 22.15 10.79
C SER A 11 -12.37 22.85 10.18
N ASP A 12 -13.53 22.87 10.89
CA ASP A 12 -14.81 23.44 10.43
C ASP A 12 -15.31 22.96 9.04
N ARG A 13 -14.75 21.83 8.56
CA ARG A 13 -14.98 21.36 7.19
C ARG A 13 -15.26 19.86 7.08
N TYR A 14 -14.59 19.03 7.83
CA TYR A 14 -14.65 17.58 7.63
C TYR A 14 -15.44 16.91 8.74
N ARG A 15 -16.68 16.53 8.46
CA ARG A 15 -17.54 15.83 9.42
C ARG A 15 -17.22 14.34 9.43
N LEU A 16 -16.93 13.78 10.62
CA LEU A 16 -16.73 12.36 10.81
C LEU A 16 -18.08 11.63 10.85
N GLU A 17 -18.24 10.57 10.05
CA GLU A 17 -19.53 9.84 9.93
C GLU A 17 -19.48 8.46 10.59
N SER A 18 -18.51 7.62 10.23
CA SER A 18 -18.34 6.28 10.80
C SER A 18 -16.88 5.84 10.75
N VAL A 19 -16.48 4.98 11.67
CA VAL A 19 -15.13 4.39 11.66
C VAL A 19 -15.05 3.34 10.57
N LEU A 20 -14.06 3.43 9.69
CA LEU A 20 -13.71 2.44 8.67
C LEU A 20 -12.66 1.45 9.18
N GLY A 21 -11.72 1.91 10.01
CA GLY A 21 -10.66 1.08 10.56
C GLY A 21 -9.96 1.72 11.75
N ARG A 22 -9.33 0.88 12.56
CA ARG A 22 -8.52 1.29 13.72
C ARG A 22 -7.15 0.64 13.60
N GLY A 23 -6.11 1.37 13.90
CA GLY A 23 -4.73 0.88 13.93
C GLY A 23 -3.91 1.56 15.00
N VAL A 24 -2.68 1.10 15.18
CA VAL A 24 -1.73 1.62 16.19
C VAL A 24 -1.51 3.13 16.06
N MET A 25 -1.52 3.63 14.84
CA MET A 25 -1.22 5.05 14.54
C MET A 25 -2.45 5.95 14.55
N GLY A 26 -3.65 5.41 14.80
CA GLY A 26 -4.88 6.19 14.82
C GLY A 26 -6.08 5.48 14.20
N GLN A 27 -7.02 6.27 13.73
CA GLN A 27 -8.28 5.76 13.17
C GLN A 27 -8.50 6.31 11.76
N VAL A 28 -9.14 5.52 10.91
CA VAL A 28 -9.63 5.95 9.60
C VAL A 28 -11.15 6.05 9.67
N TRP A 29 -11.67 7.18 9.28
CA TRP A 29 -13.08 7.50 9.30
C TRP A 29 -13.62 7.69 7.89
N ARG A 30 -14.84 7.20 7.63
CA ARG A 30 -15.68 7.77 6.60
C ARG A 30 -16.11 9.16 7.07
N GLY A 31 -15.97 10.16 6.23
CA GLY A 31 -16.38 11.53 6.52
C GLY A 31 -16.96 12.22 5.31
N ARG A 32 -17.37 13.47 5.52
CA ARG A 32 -17.91 14.33 4.48
C ARG A 32 -17.19 15.68 4.49
N ASP A 33 -16.68 16.09 3.34
CA ASP A 33 -16.21 17.45 3.08
C ASP A 33 -17.43 18.35 2.93
N LEU A 34 -17.73 19.16 3.94
CA LEU A 34 -18.93 20.03 3.99
C LEU A 34 -18.85 21.17 2.98
N ALA A 35 -17.64 21.57 2.57
CA ALA A 35 -17.47 22.66 1.60
C ALA A 35 -17.73 22.19 0.16
N LEU A 36 -17.33 20.96 -0.18
CA LEU A 36 -17.47 20.39 -1.52
C LEU A 36 -18.59 19.35 -1.62
N ASP A 37 -19.30 19.10 -0.53
CA ASP A 37 -20.39 18.13 -0.39
C ASP A 37 -20.06 16.74 -0.96
N ARG A 38 -18.86 16.21 -0.65
CA ARG A 38 -18.38 14.92 -1.13
C ARG A 38 -17.94 13.99 0.00
N PRO A 39 -18.05 12.64 -0.18
CA PRO A 39 -17.51 11.70 0.76
C PRO A 39 -15.96 11.72 0.73
N VAL A 40 -15.34 11.53 1.88
CA VAL A 40 -13.89 11.48 2.06
C VAL A 40 -13.51 10.39 3.06
N ALA A 41 -12.28 9.91 3.01
CA ALA A 41 -11.66 9.17 4.09
C ALA A 41 -10.81 10.14 4.92
N VAL A 42 -10.95 10.09 6.24
CA VAL A 42 -10.20 10.95 7.17
C VAL A 42 -9.40 10.06 8.09
N LYS A 43 -8.06 10.08 7.94
CA LYS A 43 -7.14 9.39 8.84
C LYS A 43 -6.70 10.34 9.92
N THR A 44 -7.00 10.01 11.17
CA THR A 44 -6.59 10.76 12.35
C THR A 44 -5.39 10.10 12.99
N VAL A 45 -4.38 10.88 13.36
CA VAL A 45 -3.14 10.40 13.97
C VAL A 45 -3.14 10.71 15.46
N ALA A 46 -2.77 9.73 16.26
CA ALA A 46 -2.64 9.90 17.70
C ALA A 46 -1.50 10.87 18.03
N THR A 47 -1.81 11.97 18.72
CA THR A 47 -0.85 13.02 19.07
C THR A 47 0.20 12.57 20.07
N GLU A 48 -0.08 11.52 20.87
CA GLU A 48 0.90 10.90 21.76
C GLU A 48 2.11 10.37 20.98
N LEU A 49 1.92 9.91 19.75
CA LEU A 49 3.01 9.50 18.86
C LEU A 49 3.89 10.69 18.42
N LEU A 50 3.32 11.89 18.38
CA LEU A 50 4.03 13.14 18.09
C LEU A 50 4.84 13.66 19.28
N ALA A 51 4.45 13.29 20.50
CA ALA A 51 5.07 13.78 21.73
C ALA A 51 6.35 13.03 22.10
N VAL A 52 6.53 11.79 21.64
CA VAL A 52 7.69 10.94 21.97
C VAL A 52 8.92 11.27 21.12
N ALA A 53 8.76 11.93 20.00
CA ALA A 53 9.86 12.29 19.12
C ALA A 53 10.63 13.50 19.68
N SER A 54 11.85 13.28 20.12
CA SER A 54 12.84 14.34 20.30
C SER A 54 13.05 15.03 18.95
N GLY A 55 12.30 16.12 18.68
CA GLY A 55 12.29 16.77 17.37
C GLY A 55 10.90 16.91 16.74
N ARG A 56 9.84 17.07 17.56
CA ARG A 56 8.44 17.28 17.12
C ARG A 56 8.34 18.25 15.92
N ASP A 57 9.02 19.39 15.99
CA ASP A 57 8.96 20.41 14.94
C ASP A 57 9.59 19.93 13.63
N ALA A 58 10.68 19.16 13.69
CA ALA A 58 11.33 18.60 12.52
C ALA A 58 10.45 17.50 11.87
N ALA A 59 9.82 16.66 12.69
CA ALA A 59 8.88 15.62 12.25
C ALA A 59 7.64 16.23 11.58
N LEU A 60 7.04 17.26 12.19
CA LEU A 60 5.91 18.01 11.65
C LEU A 60 6.27 18.73 10.34
N THR A 61 7.46 19.32 10.26
CA THR A 61 7.96 19.98 9.05
C THR A 61 8.11 18.97 7.91
N ARG A 62 8.66 17.78 8.20
CA ARG A 62 8.83 16.70 7.23
C ARG A 62 7.47 16.17 6.77
N PHE A 63 6.58 15.87 7.71
CA PHE A 63 5.21 15.47 7.44
C PHE A 63 4.51 16.46 6.51
N GLY A 64 4.54 17.76 6.85
CA GLY A 64 3.92 18.80 6.03
C GLY A 64 4.53 18.93 4.62
N ARG A 65 5.83 18.67 4.46
CA ARG A 65 6.51 18.66 3.15
C ARG A 65 6.04 17.48 2.30
N GLU A 66 6.07 16.28 2.86
CA GLU A 66 5.71 15.05 2.13
C GLU A 66 4.21 14.99 1.85
N THR A 67 3.36 15.47 2.76
CA THR A 67 1.93 15.60 2.49
C THR A 67 1.64 16.54 1.34
N ARG A 68 2.35 17.70 1.24
CA ARG A 68 2.20 18.60 0.09
C ARG A 68 2.66 17.96 -1.22
N ALA A 69 3.69 17.12 -1.19
CA ALA A 69 4.12 16.36 -2.36
C ALA A 69 3.06 15.31 -2.75
N ALA A 70 2.54 14.56 -1.78
CA ALA A 70 1.47 13.58 -1.98
C ALA A 70 0.18 14.23 -2.52
N ALA A 71 -0.19 15.43 -2.04
CA ALA A 71 -1.37 16.16 -2.51
C ALA A 71 -1.28 16.64 -3.97
N ARG A 72 -0.06 16.71 -4.53
CA ARG A 72 0.16 17.03 -5.96
C ARG A 72 0.13 15.79 -6.86
N LEU A 73 0.15 14.61 -6.26
CA LEU A 73 0.18 13.36 -6.99
C LEU A 73 -1.24 12.95 -7.38
N HIS A 74 -1.50 12.90 -8.68
CA HIS A 74 -2.75 12.43 -9.25
C HIS A 74 -2.47 11.25 -10.17
N HIS A 75 -2.86 10.06 -9.74
CA HIS A 75 -2.66 8.84 -10.51
C HIS A 75 -3.82 7.86 -10.27
N PRO A 76 -4.34 7.16 -11.29
CA PRO A 76 -5.46 6.24 -11.13
C PRO A 76 -5.21 5.14 -10.09
N ASN A 77 -3.96 4.68 -9.94
CA ASN A 77 -3.60 3.63 -8.99
C ASN A 77 -3.12 4.15 -7.62
N VAL A 78 -3.29 5.42 -7.33
CA VAL A 78 -2.93 6.01 -6.04
C VAL A 78 -4.14 6.72 -5.45
N ALA A 79 -4.40 6.56 -4.15
CA ALA A 79 -5.44 7.31 -3.45
C ALA A 79 -5.05 8.79 -3.37
N THR A 80 -5.91 9.67 -3.87
CA THR A 80 -5.64 11.11 -3.89
C THR A 80 -5.71 11.68 -2.49
N VAL A 81 -4.67 12.39 -2.06
CA VAL A 81 -4.68 13.20 -0.84
C VAL A 81 -5.32 14.55 -1.17
N PHE A 82 -6.37 14.93 -0.45
CA PHE A 82 -7.09 16.17 -0.68
C PHE A 82 -6.63 17.29 0.24
N ASP A 83 -6.32 16.96 1.51
CA ASP A 83 -5.95 17.93 2.53
C ASP A 83 -5.22 17.27 3.69
N ALA A 84 -4.51 18.07 4.46
CA ALA A 84 -3.98 17.67 5.76
C ALA A 84 -4.06 18.83 6.72
N SER A 85 -4.55 18.58 7.91
CA SER A 85 -4.73 19.58 8.95
C SER A 85 -4.07 19.16 10.25
N LEU A 86 -3.51 20.16 10.92
CA LEU A 86 -3.06 20.08 12.31
C LEU A 86 -4.00 21.01 13.10
N ALA A 87 -5.09 20.47 13.60
CA ALA A 87 -6.05 21.22 14.42
C ALA A 87 -6.15 20.60 15.81
N ASP A 88 -6.15 21.45 16.85
CA ASP A 88 -6.39 21.08 18.26
C ASP A 88 -5.59 19.85 18.72
N ASP A 89 -4.29 19.83 18.44
CA ASP A 89 -3.40 18.69 18.70
C ASP A 89 -3.76 17.40 17.95
N THR A 90 -4.67 17.43 16.99
CA THR A 90 -5.00 16.28 16.13
C THR A 90 -4.43 16.49 14.74
N CYS A 91 -3.56 15.56 14.30
CA CYS A 91 -3.13 15.50 12.93
C CYS A 91 -4.15 14.66 12.13
N CYS A 92 -4.71 15.22 11.07
CA CYS A 92 -5.58 14.47 10.18
C CYS A 92 -5.13 14.59 8.73
N LEU A 93 -5.30 13.49 8.00
CA LEU A 93 -5.08 13.40 6.55
C LEU A 93 -6.43 13.10 5.90
N VAL A 94 -6.85 13.97 4.97
CA VAL A 94 -8.10 13.81 4.21
C VAL A 94 -7.79 13.32 2.81
N MET A 95 -8.42 12.21 2.41
CA MET A 95 -8.12 11.54 1.17
C MET A 95 -9.36 11.01 0.46
N GLU A 96 -9.18 10.55 -0.75
CA GLU A 96 -10.18 9.85 -1.56
C GLU A 96 -10.76 8.67 -0.77
N LEU A 97 -12.09 8.62 -0.65
CA LEU A 97 -12.79 7.45 -0.13
C LEU A 97 -12.90 6.42 -1.26
N ILE A 98 -12.23 5.30 -1.10
CA ILE A 98 -12.22 4.21 -2.08
C ILE A 98 -13.41 3.28 -1.81
N GLU A 99 -14.27 3.11 -2.81
CA GLU A 99 -15.32 2.09 -2.79
C GLU A 99 -14.78 0.82 -3.43
N GLY A 100 -14.35 -0.12 -2.60
CA GLY A 100 -13.71 -1.37 -3.00
C GLY A 100 -13.33 -2.21 -1.79
N THR A 101 -12.53 -3.22 -2.02
CA THR A 101 -12.14 -4.22 -1.04
C THR A 101 -10.61 -4.24 -0.88
N THR A 102 -10.10 -4.40 0.34
CA THR A 102 -8.66 -4.55 0.56
C THR A 102 -8.15 -5.88 0.00
N LEU A 103 -6.90 -5.89 -0.43
CA LEU A 103 -6.26 -7.12 -0.89
C LEU A 103 -6.23 -8.17 0.22
N GLU A 104 -6.09 -7.76 1.48
CA GLU A 104 -6.17 -8.65 2.65
C GLU A 104 -7.53 -9.38 2.72
N TYR A 105 -8.63 -8.65 2.63
CA TYR A 105 -9.96 -9.26 2.66
C TYR A 105 -10.19 -10.20 1.47
N LEU A 106 -9.64 -9.88 0.29
CA LEU A 106 -9.76 -10.75 -0.88
C LEU A 106 -9.00 -12.06 -0.71
N PHE A 107 -7.90 -12.10 0.02
CA PHE A 107 -7.23 -13.36 0.39
C PHE A 107 -8.16 -14.24 1.23
N ASP A 108 -8.83 -13.65 2.23
CA ASP A 108 -9.73 -14.39 3.13
C ASP A 108 -10.96 -14.96 2.39
N GLN A 109 -11.31 -14.44 1.22
CA GLN A 109 -12.44 -14.90 0.40
C GLN A 109 -12.05 -16.00 -0.61
N GLN A 110 -10.77 -16.23 -0.85
CA GLN A 110 -10.31 -17.31 -1.74
C GLN A 110 -10.28 -18.64 -0.97
N GLU A 111 -10.78 -19.73 -1.58
CA GLU A 111 -10.77 -21.07 -0.94
C GLU A 111 -9.36 -21.50 -0.54
N ASP A 112 -8.35 -21.21 -1.38
CA ASP A 112 -6.94 -21.56 -1.13
C ASP A 112 -6.11 -20.32 -0.72
N GLY A 113 -6.71 -19.15 -0.53
CA GLY A 113 -5.99 -17.89 -0.29
C GLY A 113 -5.11 -17.43 -1.48
N ARG A 114 -5.30 -17.99 -2.68
CA ARG A 114 -4.40 -17.80 -3.83
C ARG A 114 -5.06 -17.07 -4.99
N PHE A 115 -4.24 -16.33 -5.71
CA PHE A 115 -4.61 -15.72 -6.99
C PHE A 115 -3.94 -16.47 -8.14
N GLY A 116 -4.63 -16.65 -9.25
CA GLY A 116 -3.98 -17.13 -10.48
C GLY A 116 -2.99 -16.10 -11.02
N VAL A 117 -1.98 -16.58 -11.75
CA VAL A 117 -0.90 -15.75 -12.34
C VAL A 117 -1.42 -14.48 -13.03
N PRO A 118 -2.46 -14.52 -13.92
CA PRO A 118 -2.92 -13.29 -14.58
C PRO A 118 -3.51 -12.25 -13.62
N SER A 119 -4.14 -12.70 -12.52
CA SER A 119 -4.69 -11.77 -11.51
C SER A 119 -3.59 -11.16 -10.64
N ALA A 120 -2.63 -11.97 -10.20
CA ALA A 120 -1.47 -11.50 -9.42
C ALA A 120 -0.63 -10.52 -10.24
N ALA A 121 -0.35 -10.85 -11.51
CA ALA A 121 0.36 -9.96 -12.44
C ALA A 121 -0.40 -8.65 -12.67
N ALA A 122 -1.73 -8.69 -12.82
CA ALA A 122 -2.56 -7.51 -13.02
C ALA A 122 -2.57 -6.59 -11.77
N VAL A 123 -2.61 -7.14 -10.55
CA VAL A 123 -2.45 -6.34 -9.32
C VAL A 123 -1.07 -5.70 -9.27
N ALA A 124 -0.01 -6.51 -9.45
CA ALA A 124 1.37 -6.01 -9.35
C ALA A 124 1.70 -4.98 -10.42
N ALA A 125 1.22 -5.15 -11.65
CA ALA A 125 1.41 -4.17 -12.72
C ALA A 125 0.74 -2.83 -12.40
N GLN A 126 -0.48 -2.84 -11.85
CA GLN A 126 -1.16 -1.63 -11.42
C GLN A 126 -0.46 -0.97 -10.22
N LEU A 127 0.08 -1.77 -9.26
CA LEU A 127 0.91 -1.25 -8.18
C LEU A 127 2.16 -0.56 -8.74
N CYS A 128 2.88 -1.21 -9.67
CA CYS A 128 4.06 -0.62 -10.31
C CYS A 128 3.74 0.66 -11.08
N SER A 129 2.58 0.72 -11.76
CA SER A 129 2.10 1.94 -12.40
C SER A 129 1.95 3.10 -11.40
N GLY A 130 1.29 2.85 -10.26
CA GLY A 130 1.15 3.82 -9.18
C GLY A 130 2.49 4.20 -8.54
N LEU A 131 3.33 3.21 -8.21
CA LEU A 131 4.65 3.43 -7.62
C LEU A 131 5.58 4.21 -8.53
N SER A 132 5.50 4.04 -9.84
CA SER A 132 6.31 4.83 -10.78
C SER A 132 6.03 6.33 -10.66
N ALA A 133 4.75 6.70 -10.49
CA ALA A 133 4.36 8.10 -10.28
C ALA A 133 4.77 8.61 -8.89
N VAL A 134 4.70 7.77 -7.86
CA VAL A 134 5.18 8.08 -6.50
C VAL A 134 6.67 8.37 -6.50
N HIS A 135 7.46 7.47 -7.11
CA HIS A 135 8.92 7.59 -7.16
C HIS A 135 9.37 8.78 -8.04
N ALA A 136 8.64 9.08 -9.12
CA ALA A 136 8.89 10.27 -9.94
C ALA A 136 8.64 11.60 -9.20
N ALA A 137 7.84 11.57 -8.12
CA ALA A 137 7.62 12.71 -7.22
C ALA A 137 8.62 12.74 -6.04
N ASP A 138 9.72 11.97 -6.10
CA ASP A 138 10.70 11.79 -5.02
C ASP A 138 10.09 11.30 -3.70
N LEU A 139 8.96 10.55 -3.79
CA LEU A 139 8.31 9.92 -2.65
C LEU A 139 8.61 8.41 -2.64
N VAL A 140 8.62 7.83 -1.44
CA VAL A 140 8.67 6.38 -1.20
C VAL A 140 7.51 6.00 -0.30
N HIS A 141 6.80 4.92 -0.62
CA HIS A 141 5.60 4.52 0.12
C HIS A 141 5.91 3.98 1.53
N ARG A 142 6.95 3.14 1.69
CA ARG A 142 7.50 2.61 2.95
C ARG A 142 6.57 1.73 3.80
N ASP A 143 5.32 1.56 3.40
CA ASP A 143 4.33 0.74 4.13
C ASP A 143 3.39 -0.02 3.18
N LEU A 144 3.93 -0.49 2.05
CA LEU A 144 3.14 -1.27 1.10
C LEU A 144 2.89 -2.67 1.69
N LYS A 145 1.61 -3.02 1.87
CA LYS A 145 1.12 -4.29 2.43
C LYS A 145 -0.32 -4.54 2.00
N THR A 146 -0.86 -5.72 2.28
CA THR A 146 -2.21 -6.14 1.87
C THR A 146 -3.32 -5.20 2.32
N GLN A 147 -3.19 -4.61 3.53
CA GLN A 147 -4.15 -3.64 4.07
C GLN A 147 -4.12 -2.29 3.34
N ASN A 148 -2.97 -1.93 2.74
CA ASN A 148 -2.76 -0.65 2.06
C ASN A 148 -2.96 -0.75 0.53
N VAL A 149 -3.51 -1.86 0.06
CA VAL A 149 -3.90 -2.08 -1.34
C VAL A 149 -5.39 -2.36 -1.38
N MET A 150 -6.15 -1.57 -2.12
CA MET A 150 -7.56 -1.83 -2.40
C MET A 150 -7.79 -2.08 -3.88
N ILE A 151 -8.80 -2.92 -4.17
CA ILE A 151 -9.30 -3.11 -5.53
C ILE A 151 -10.70 -2.55 -5.57
N ARG A 152 -10.93 -1.58 -6.46
CA ARG A 152 -12.23 -0.98 -6.71
C ARG A 152 -13.14 -1.96 -7.46
N ARG A 153 -14.45 -1.71 -7.45
CA ARG A 153 -15.45 -2.51 -8.16
C ARG A 153 -15.20 -2.62 -9.67
N ASP A 154 -14.52 -1.63 -10.26
CA ASP A 154 -14.14 -1.61 -11.68
C ASP A 154 -12.79 -2.29 -11.96
N GLY A 155 -12.16 -2.90 -10.95
CA GLY A 155 -10.89 -3.62 -11.05
C GLY A 155 -9.65 -2.72 -10.95
N ILE A 156 -9.82 -1.42 -10.72
CA ILE A 156 -8.68 -0.52 -10.53
C ILE A 156 -8.08 -0.75 -9.14
N VAL A 157 -6.79 -1.08 -9.10
CA VAL A 157 -6.01 -1.19 -7.87
C VAL A 157 -5.63 0.20 -7.38
N LYS A 158 -5.81 0.45 -6.09
CA LYS A 158 -5.47 1.70 -5.41
C LYS A 158 -4.47 1.45 -4.30
N ILE A 159 -3.35 2.14 -4.35
CA ILE A 159 -2.38 2.25 -3.26
C ILE A 159 -2.92 3.27 -2.27
N LEU A 160 -3.09 2.85 -1.01
CA LEU A 160 -3.52 3.69 0.09
C LEU A 160 -2.32 4.13 0.93
N ASP A 161 -2.55 5.15 1.76
CA ASP A 161 -1.69 5.48 2.90
C ASP A 161 -0.18 5.47 2.61
N PHE A 162 0.30 6.48 1.93
CA PHE A 162 1.73 6.77 1.98
C PHE A 162 2.16 6.75 3.45
N GLY A 163 3.27 6.10 3.77
CA GLY A 163 3.79 6.04 5.14
C GLY A 163 4.11 7.40 5.77
N LEU A 164 3.32 8.45 5.42
CA LEU A 164 3.42 9.82 5.91
C LEU A 164 3.38 9.86 7.44
N VAL A 165 2.57 9.00 8.04
CA VAL A 165 2.46 8.90 9.50
C VAL A 165 3.71 8.27 10.11
N LYS A 166 4.40 7.37 9.40
CA LYS A 166 5.68 6.80 9.86
C LYS A 166 6.80 7.84 9.96
N LEU A 167 6.71 8.93 9.20
CA LEU A 167 7.66 10.03 9.30
C LEU A 167 7.56 10.80 10.63
N LEU A 168 6.42 10.71 11.29
CA LEU A 168 6.19 11.30 12.61
C LEU A 168 6.78 10.42 13.72
N SER A 169 7.03 9.13 13.44
CA SER A 169 7.55 8.15 14.41
C SER A 169 9.01 7.75 14.15
N ASP A 170 9.72 8.42 13.26
CA ASP A 170 11.02 8.04 12.68
C ASP A 170 12.22 8.02 13.67
N THR A 171 11.99 7.86 14.96
CA THR A 171 13.06 7.87 15.96
C THR A 171 13.21 6.59 16.78
N ASP A 172 12.36 5.56 16.62
CA ASP A 172 12.59 4.36 17.43
C ASP A 172 12.35 3.05 16.63
N PRO A 173 13.44 2.29 16.32
CA PRO A 173 13.32 0.89 15.87
C PRO A 173 12.64 0.00 16.92
N ARG A 174 12.41 0.50 18.15
CA ARG A 174 11.84 -0.26 19.27
C ARG A 174 10.31 -0.35 19.27
N LEU A 175 9.59 0.31 18.36
CA LEU A 175 8.14 0.15 18.18
C LEU A 175 7.75 -1.25 17.64
N THR A 176 8.73 -2.13 17.44
CA THR A 176 8.54 -3.54 17.06
C THR A 176 8.22 -4.46 18.24
N THR A 177 8.17 -3.97 19.49
CA THR A 177 8.10 -4.81 20.70
C THR A 177 6.68 -5.10 21.19
N THR A 178 5.64 -4.47 20.64
CA THR A 178 4.26 -4.82 20.96
C THR A 178 3.67 -5.67 19.83
N GLY A 179 2.95 -6.75 20.13
CA GLY A 179 2.45 -7.77 19.19
C GLY A 179 1.65 -7.27 17.97
N GLU A 180 1.32 -5.99 17.92
CA GLU A 180 0.70 -5.29 16.77
C GLU A 180 1.72 -4.90 15.68
N GLY A 181 3.03 -5.06 15.94
CA GLY A 181 4.12 -4.74 14.99
C GLY A 181 4.28 -5.72 13.83
N ILE A 182 3.73 -6.94 13.92
CA ILE A 182 3.94 -8.02 12.93
C ILE A 182 3.42 -7.62 11.55
N GLY A 183 2.22 -7.03 11.47
CA GLY A 183 1.63 -6.60 10.20
C GLY A 183 2.49 -5.58 9.43
N ASN A 184 3.29 -4.80 10.12
CA ASN A 184 4.21 -3.83 9.51
C ASN A 184 5.52 -4.47 9.04
N LEU A 185 5.84 -5.69 9.49
CA LEU A 185 7.07 -6.40 9.16
C LEU A 185 6.91 -7.34 7.97
N ILE A 186 5.68 -7.79 7.65
CA ILE A 186 5.40 -8.82 6.64
C ILE A 186 5.97 -8.49 5.25
N CYS A 187 5.99 -7.21 4.88
CA CYS A 187 6.54 -6.74 3.61
C CYS A 187 7.70 -5.74 3.80
N ALA A 188 8.27 -5.67 5.00
CA ALA A 188 9.34 -4.71 5.28
C ALA A 188 10.64 -5.11 4.60
N SER A 189 11.24 -4.19 3.84
CA SER A 189 12.52 -4.45 3.20
C SER A 189 13.67 -4.50 4.22
N PRO A 190 14.77 -5.24 3.91
CA PRO A 190 15.93 -5.37 4.80
C PRO A 190 16.51 -4.03 5.26
N GLU A 191 16.60 -3.05 4.37
CA GLU A 191 17.11 -1.71 4.69
C GLU A 191 16.17 -0.94 5.63
N LEU A 192 14.84 -1.12 5.53
CA LEU A 192 13.88 -0.53 6.46
C LEU A 192 14.03 -1.14 7.88
N LEU A 193 14.28 -2.44 7.95
CA LEU A 193 14.44 -3.15 9.24
C LEU A 193 15.77 -2.84 9.91
N SER A 194 16.84 -2.73 9.14
CA SER A 194 18.16 -2.44 9.68
C SER A 194 18.34 -0.96 10.07
N GLY A 195 17.52 -0.06 9.54
CA GLY A 195 17.70 1.38 9.66
C GLY A 195 18.99 1.88 8.98
N GLN A 196 19.64 1.03 8.18
CA GLN A 196 20.90 1.34 7.52
C GLN A 196 20.71 1.45 6.01
N GLY A 197 21.38 2.43 5.43
CA GLY A 197 21.38 2.63 3.99
C GLY A 197 20.46 3.75 3.52
N ARG A 198 20.34 3.86 2.20
CA ARG A 198 19.49 4.85 1.54
C ARG A 198 18.12 4.20 1.25
N PHE A 199 17.07 4.82 1.76
CA PHE A 199 15.71 4.42 1.42
C PHE A 199 15.30 5.06 0.10
N ASP A 200 15.08 4.25 -0.91
CA ASP A 200 14.57 4.68 -2.21
C ASP A 200 13.42 3.77 -2.69
N GLY A 201 12.94 4.00 -3.90
CA GLY A 201 11.82 3.26 -4.47
C GLY A 201 11.99 1.74 -4.51
N ARG A 202 13.24 1.23 -4.44
CA ARG A 202 13.52 -0.22 -4.43
C ARG A 202 13.09 -0.90 -3.12
N SER A 203 12.86 -0.14 -2.05
CA SER A 203 12.22 -0.65 -0.83
C SER A 203 10.76 -1.02 -1.08
N ASP A 204 10.02 -0.21 -1.87
CA ASP A 204 8.65 -0.52 -2.27
C ASP A 204 8.61 -1.71 -3.25
N LEU A 205 9.61 -1.85 -4.12
CA LEU A 205 9.71 -2.99 -5.04
C LEU A 205 9.91 -4.32 -4.29
N TYR A 206 10.64 -4.32 -3.19
CA TYR A 206 10.73 -5.48 -2.30
C TYR A 206 9.34 -5.86 -1.75
N ALA A 207 8.55 -4.89 -1.32
CA ALA A 207 7.20 -5.12 -0.85
C ALA A 207 6.28 -5.64 -1.98
N VAL A 208 6.44 -5.19 -3.23
CA VAL A 208 5.76 -5.78 -4.39
C VAL A 208 6.13 -7.25 -4.55
N GLY A 209 7.40 -7.62 -4.36
CA GLY A 209 7.86 -9.01 -4.35
C GLY A 209 7.16 -9.85 -3.27
N CYS A 210 7.04 -9.31 -2.06
CA CYS A 210 6.31 -9.97 -0.96
C CYS A 210 4.83 -10.17 -1.31
N LEU A 211 4.18 -9.16 -1.90
CA LEU A 211 2.77 -9.25 -2.31
C LEU A 211 2.56 -10.24 -3.45
N LEU A 212 3.45 -10.27 -4.46
CA LEU A 212 3.39 -11.24 -5.55
C LEU A 212 3.53 -12.67 -5.03
N HIS A 213 4.54 -12.92 -4.18
CA HIS A 213 4.70 -14.23 -3.55
C HIS A 213 3.43 -14.62 -2.79
N HIS A 214 2.92 -13.73 -1.94
CA HIS A 214 1.71 -13.99 -1.15
C HIS A 214 0.49 -14.26 -2.05
N MET A 215 0.27 -13.46 -3.09
CA MET A 215 -0.84 -13.68 -4.03
C MET A 215 -0.79 -15.06 -4.70
N LEU A 216 0.39 -15.54 -5.05
CA LEU A 216 0.56 -16.79 -5.77
C LEU A 216 0.53 -18.01 -4.86
N THR A 217 1.07 -17.91 -3.64
CA THR A 217 1.22 -19.05 -2.72
C THR A 217 0.14 -19.13 -1.64
N GLY A 218 -0.59 -18.02 -1.38
CA GLY A 218 -1.51 -17.89 -0.25
C GLY A 218 -0.84 -17.49 1.06
N GLU A 219 0.50 -17.41 1.09
CA GLU A 219 1.27 -17.06 2.29
C GLU A 219 2.35 -16.02 1.97
N PRO A 220 2.72 -15.14 2.93
CA PRO A 220 3.86 -14.27 2.77
C PRO A 220 5.16 -15.06 2.62
N PRO A 221 6.23 -14.48 2.00
CA PRO A 221 7.49 -15.22 1.78
C PRO A 221 8.15 -15.71 3.07
N PHE A 222 7.88 -15.05 4.18
CA PHE A 222 8.41 -15.43 5.48
C PHE A 222 7.27 -15.40 6.52
N PRO A 223 6.50 -16.49 6.64
CA PRO A 223 5.44 -16.59 7.64
C PRO A 223 6.04 -16.75 9.04
N SER A 224 5.71 -15.83 9.95
CA SER A 224 6.08 -15.91 11.36
C SER A 224 5.20 -15.05 12.24
N HIS A 225 4.84 -15.56 13.41
CA HIS A 225 4.16 -14.78 14.44
C HIS A 225 5.13 -14.13 15.45
N GLN A 226 6.44 -14.35 15.28
CA GLN A 226 7.48 -13.77 16.14
C GLN A 226 8.17 -12.62 15.40
N PRO A 227 8.03 -11.35 15.86
CA PRO A 227 8.60 -10.19 15.16
C PRO A 227 10.10 -10.29 14.90
N ALA A 228 10.86 -10.76 15.90
CA ALA A 228 12.32 -10.89 15.79
C ALA A 228 12.74 -11.93 14.74
N LEU A 229 12.02 -13.07 14.67
CA LEU A 229 12.27 -14.11 13.69
C LEU A 229 11.91 -13.64 12.30
N LEU A 230 10.74 -12.98 12.15
CA LEU A 230 10.30 -12.39 10.88
C LEU A 230 11.33 -11.37 10.36
N ALA A 231 11.79 -10.45 11.22
CA ALA A 231 12.83 -9.51 10.86
C ALA A 231 14.14 -10.20 10.43
N SER A 232 14.56 -11.25 11.17
CA SER A 232 15.75 -12.06 10.82
C SER A 232 15.62 -12.69 9.43
N HIS A 233 14.44 -13.23 9.09
CA HIS A 233 14.18 -13.83 7.77
C HIS A 233 14.27 -12.77 6.65
N HIS A 234 13.66 -11.61 6.83
CA HIS A 234 13.77 -10.53 5.85
C HIS A 234 15.22 -10.06 5.68
N LEU A 235 16.01 -10.01 6.76
CA LEU A 235 17.40 -9.54 6.72
C LEU A 235 18.34 -10.56 6.06
N ALA A 236 18.18 -11.86 6.32
CA ALA A 236 19.24 -12.83 6.06
C ALA A 236 18.81 -14.10 5.32
N SER A 237 17.54 -14.56 5.44
CA SER A 237 17.13 -15.80 4.80
C SER A 237 16.98 -15.65 3.30
N PRO A 238 17.42 -16.64 2.48
CA PRO A 238 17.16 -16.61 1.05
C PRO A 238 15.65 -16.55 0.79
N PRO A 239 15.20 -15.83 -0.25
CA PRO A 239 13.79 -15.81 -0.61
C PRO A 239 13.32 -17.21 -1.02
N PRO A 240 12.13 -17.64 -0.52
CA PRO A 240 11.56 -18.91 -0.95
C PRO A 240 11.14 -18.85 -2.41
N LEU A 241 11.19 -19.98 -3.12
CA LEU A 241 10.65 -20.07 -4.46
C LEU A 241 9.13 -20.27 -4.39
N VAL A 242 8.39 -19.62 -5.28
CA VAL A 242 6.94 -19.84 -5.41
C VAL A 242 6.64 -21.31 -5.76
N SER A 243 7.48 -21.91 -6.60
CA SER A 243 7.41 -23.33 -6.99
C SER A 243 7.52 -24.30 -5.81
N ASP A 244 8.21 -23.93 -4.72
CA ASP A 244 8.32 -24.77 -3.53
C ASP A 244 6.95 -24.95 -2.83
N SER A 245 6.00 -24.04 -3.07
CA SER A 245 4.62 -24.13 -2.58
C SER A 245 3.69 -24.96 -3.48
N GLY A 246 4.24 -25.66 -4.49
CA GLY A 246 3.49 -26.48 -5.43
C GLY A 246 2.66 -25.66 -6.44
N VAL A 247 3.00 -24.41 -6.64
CA VAL A 247 2.35 -23.53 -7.62
C VAL A 247 3.17 -23.53 -8.91
N ASP A 248 2.51 -23.85 -10.01
CA ASP A 248 3.13 -23.75 -11.34
C ASP A 248 3.13 -22.29 -11.80
N VAL A 249 4.33 -21.72 -11.89
CA VAL A 249 4.53 -20.33 -12.36
C VAL A 249 5.56 -20.30 -13.49
N PRO A 250 5.42 -19.41 -14.46
CA PRO A 250 6.44 -19.18 -15.49
C PRO A 250 7.81 -18.86 -14.88
N ALA A 251 8.88 -19.41 -15.47
CA ALA A 251 10.23 -19.29 -14.92
C ALA A 251 10.68 -17.82 -14.81
N ASP A 252 10.37 -17.01 -15.81
CA ASP A 252 10.67 -15.56 -15.81
C ASP A 252 9.91 -14.79 -14.73
N LEU A 253 8.69 -15.18 -14.37
CA LEU A 253 7.95 -14.61 -13.24
C LEU A 253 8.58 -15.05 -11.90
N GLN A 254 9.00 -16.31 -11.78
CA GLN A 254 9.74 -16.79 -10.62
C GLN A 254 11.05 -16.01 -10.43
N ASP A 255 11.81 -15.79 -11.50
CA ASP A 255 13.06 -15.04 -11.48
C ASP A 255 12.81 -13.57 -11.07
N LEU A 256 11.75 -12.94 -11.59
CA LEU A 256 11.36 -11.59 -11.20
C LEU A 256 11.06 -11.51 -9.71
N ILE A 257 10.28 -12.44 -9.16
CA ILE A 257 9.93 -12.45 -7.72
C ILE A 257 11.19 -12.63 -6.87
N THR A 258 12.08 -13.52 -7.29
CA THR A 258 13.37 -13.74 -6.61
C THR A 258 14.23 -12.48 -6.61
N ALA A 259 14.31 -11.79 -7.75
CA ALA A 259 15.03 -10.53 -7.86
C ALA A 259 14.42 -9.42 -7.00
N LEU A 260 13.08 -9.29 -6.97
CA LEU A 260 12.39 -8.33 -6.10
C LEU A 260 12.68 -8.57 -4.62
N LEU A 261 12.78 -9.83 -4.19
CA LEU A 261 13.06 -10.24 -2.81
C LEU A 261 14.56 -10.28 -2.47
N ALA A 262 15.44 -9.84 -3.37
CA ALA A 262 16.87 -9.73 -3.10
C ALA A 262 17.14 -8.83 -1.88
N LYS A 263 18.14 -9.25 -1.05
CA LYS A 263 18.42 -8.56 0.22
C LYS A 263 19.04 -7.19 0.01
N ARG A 264 19.94 -7.09 -0.97
CA ARG A 264 20.57 -5.83 -1.34
C ARG A 264 19.70 -5.09 -2.36
N PRO A 265 19.41 -3.80 -2.12
CA PRO A 265 18.64 -3.00 -3.10
C PRO A 265 19.24 -2.99 -4.51
N ASP A 266 20.58 -3.07 -4.63
CA ASP A 266 21.27 -3.05 -5.91
C ASP A 266 21.08 -4.33 -6.74
N ASP A 267 20.66 -5.42 -6.12
CA ASP A 267 20.38 -6.70 -6.78
C ASP A 267 18.91 -6.79 -7.23
N ARG A 268 18.09 -5.76 -6.96
CA ARG A 268 16.67 -5.65 -7.36
C ARG A 268 16.55 -4.89 -8.68
N PRO A 269 15.39 -5.03 -9.37
CA PRO A 269 15.05 -4.14 -10.48
C PRO A 269 15.21 -2.66 -10.08
N SER A 270 15.68 -1.84 -11.01
CA SER A 270 16.04 -0.45 -10.74
C SER A 270 14.84 0.48 -10.56
N SER A 271 13.68 0.10 -11.10
CA SER A 271 12.49 0.94 -11.12
C SER A 271 11.19 0.14 -11.23
N ALA A 272 10.08 0.76 -10.82
CA ALA A 272 8.75 0.20 -10.99
C ALA A 272 8.36 0.02 -12.48
N VAL A 273 8.94 0.84 -13.36
CA VAL A 273 8.74 0.71 -14.82
C VAL A 273 9.36 -0.58 -15.35
N GLU A 274 10.55 -0.94 -14.88
CA GLU A 274 11.21 -2.20 -15.23
C GLU A 274 10.41 -3.41 -14.77
N VAL A 275 9.90 -3.38 -13.53
CA VAL A 275 9.02 -4.44 -13.00
C VAL A 275 7.73 -4.55 -13.80
N TYR A 276 7.09 -3.42 -14.14
CA TYR A 276 5.90 -3.41 -14.99
C TYR A 276 6.17 -4.08 -16.34
N ALA A 277 7.28 -3.76 -16.99
CA ALA A 277 7.66 -4.35 -18.27
C ALA A 277 7.89 -5.87 -18.17
N ALA A 278 8.50 -6.34 -17.07
CA ALA A 278 8.71 -7.77 -16.82
C ALA A 278 7.38 -8.52 -16.55
N LEU A 279 6.38 -7.84 -15.98
CA LEU A 279 5.04 -8.42 -15.76
C LEU A 279 4.17 -8.46 -17.04
N ALA A 280 4.49 -7.69 -18.07
CA ALA A 280 3.66 -7.54 -19.26
C ALA A 280 3.31 -8.88 -19.96
N PRO A 281 4.21 -9.87 -20.07
CA PRO A 281 3.88 -11.16 -20.69
C PRO A 281 2.83 -11.97 -19.92
N HIS A 282 2.64 -11.69 -18.63
CA HIS A 282 1.73 -12.41 -17.73
C HIS A 282 0.37 -11.72 -17.57
N LEU A 283 0.19 -10.55 -18.18
CA LEU A 283 -1.07 -9.81 -18.14
C LEU A 283 -2.13 -10.50 -19.01
N PRO A 284 -3.42 -10.39 -18.64
CA PRO A 284 -4.49 -10.94 -19.47
C PRO A 284 -4.54 -10.22 -20.82
N GLU A 285 -4.74 -10.98 -21.89
CA GLU A 285 -4.95 -10.42 -23.22
C GLU A 285 -6.26 -9.62 -23.29
N PRO A 286 -6.29 -8.49 -24.01
CA PRO A 286 -7.50 -7.70 -24.19
C PRO A 286 -8.63 -8.52 -24.84
N ARG A 287 -9.83 -8.42 -24.25
CA ARG A 287 -11.06 -9.08 -24.72
C ARG A 287 -12.22 -8.07 -24.76
N PRO A 288 -12.25 -7.19 -25.77
CA PRO A 288 -13.25 -6.12 -25.87
C PRO A 288 -14.71 -6.61 -25.84
N GLU A 289 -14.94 -7.86 -26.28
CA GLU A 289 -16.25 -8.50 -26.26
C GLU A 289 -16.82 -8.70 -24.85
N LEU A 290 -15.98 -8.66 -23.84
CA LEU A 290 -16.40 -8.72 -22.43
C LEU A 290 -16.95 -7.40 -21.90
N ALA A 291 -16.80 -6.30 -22.63
CA ALA A 291 -17.27 -4.97 -22.19
C ALA A 291 -18.78 -4.93 -21.88
N ALA A 292 -19.59 -5.69 -22.65
CA ALA A 292 -21.02 -5.80 -22.46
C ALA A 292 -21.46 -6.81 -21.37
N ARG A 293 -20.54 -7.62 -20.84
CA ARG A 293 -20.84 -8.59 -19.79
C ARG A 293 -20.69 -7.96 -18.40
N ARG A 294 -21.58 -8.36 -17.48
CA ARG A 294 -21.36 -8.09 -16.06
C ARG A 294 -20.06 -8.78 -15.65
N THR A 295 -19.03 -7.99 -15.44
CA THR A 295 -17.77 -8.47 -14.86
C THR A 295 -17.95 -8.74 -13.37
N VAL A 296 -17.16 -9.66 -12.84
CA VAL A 296 -17.05 -9.86 -11.40
C VAL A 296 -16.56 -8.53 -10.81
N PRO A 297 -17.24 -7.97 -9.80
CA PRO A 297 -16.73 -6.80 -9.10
C PRO A 297 -15.32 -7.10 -8.55
N GLU A 298 -14.47 -6.06 -8.53
CA GLU A 298 -13.13 -6.15 -7.94
C GLU A 298 -12.17 -7.13 -8.68
N ASP A 299 -12.44 -7.44 -9.95
CA ASP A 299 -11.51 -8.22 -10.78
C ASP A 299 -10.36 -7.31 -11.27
N PRO A 300 -9.12 -7.48 -10.76
CA PRO A 300 -7.98 -6.63 -11.12
C PRO A 300 -7.54 -6.78 -12.58
N ARG A 301 -8.02 -7.82 -13.29
CA ARG A 301 -7.73 -8.04 -14.72
C ARG A 301 -8.57 -7.15 -15.62
N ARG A 302 -9.69 -6.63 -15.11
CA ARG A 302 -10.65 -5.87 -15.93
C ARG A 302 -10.02 -4.71 -16.70
N PRO A 303 -9.14 -3.85 -16.14
CA PRO A 303 -8.50 -2.76 -16.86
C PRO A 303 -7.67 -3.24 -18.07
N PHE A 304 -7.17 -4.47 -18.05
CA PHE A 304 -6.41 -5.09 -19.14
C PHE A 304 -7.32 -5.83 -20.11
N LEU A 305 -8.34 -6.55 -19.61
CA LEU A 305 -9.31 -7.27 -20.44
C LEU A 305 -10.15 -6.32 -21.29
N VAL A 306 -10.55 -5.19 -20.72
CA VAL A 306 -11.39 -4.18 -21.38
C VAL A 306 -10.72 -2.82 -21.21
N PRO A 307 -9.66 -2.52 -21.98
CA PRO A 307 -9.02 -1.23 -21.92
C PRO A 307 -10.05 -0.12 -22.21
N GLN A 308 -10.21 0.81 -21.29
CA GLN A 308 -11.07 1.96 -21.50
C GLN A 308 -10.34 2.91 -22.44
N GLY A 309 -10.81 2.99 -23.66
CA GLY A 309 -10.46 4.07 -24.56
C GLY A 309 -10.90 5.43 -23.98
N PRO A 310 -10.37 6.56 -24.45
CA PRO A 310 -10.84 7.86 -24.03
C PRO A 310 -12.34 7.91 -24.30
N THR A 311 -13.12 8.22 -23.24
CA THR A 311 -14.55 8.46 -23.38
C THR A 311 -14.68 9.68 -24.28
N PRO A 312 -15.36 9.62 -25.44
CA PRO A 312 -15.63 10.79 -26.22
C PRO A 312 -16.40 11.78 -25.34
N LEU A 313 -15.90 12.99 -25.21
CA LEU A 313 -16.59 14.10 -24.55
C LEU A 313 -17.84 14.48 -25.33
#